data_6d16dcee05ee1a89b6ad662b8d4943ea
#
_entry.id   6d16dcee05ee1a89b6ad662b8d4943ea
#
_cell.length_a   1.000
_cell.length_b   1.000
_cell.length_c   1.000
_cell.angle_alpha   90.00
_cell.angle_beta   90.00
_cell.angle_gamma   90.00
#
_symmetry.space_group_name_H-M   'P 1'
#
loop_
_entity.id
_entity.type
_entity.pdbx_description
1 polymer ?
#
loop_
_entity_poly.entity_id
_entity_poly.type
_entity_poly.pdbx_seq_one_letter_code
_entity_poly.pdbx_strand_id
1 'polypeptide(L)'
;DQQLSLMSSWVDQIKSEKVAKDKNGGPNATASLVQKYGKCQEIVGRGAFGIVRIAHKADPNDSKHEQLYAVKEFRRRPQEDAKKYSKRLNSEFCISSSLRHPNVIHTLDLLEDAKGDYCEVMEFCAGGDLYSLVLANGKLEVAEADCYFLQLMRGVEYIHEMGVAHRDLKPENLLLTT
;
A
#
# COMPACT_ATOMS: atom_id res chain seq x y z
N ASP A 1 -0.10 24.90 -13.13
CA ASP A 1 -1.52 24.78 -13.52
C ASP A 1 -1.83 23.55 -14.40
N GLN A 2 -0.96 23.15 -15.35
CA GLN A 2 -1.20 21.97 -16.19
C GLN A 2 -1.10 20.63 -15.41
N GLN A 3 -0.22 20.51 -14.42
CA GLN A 3 -0.09 19.28 -13.60
C GLN A 3 -1.30 19.07 -12.69
N LEU A 4 -1.86 20.12 -12.11
CA LEU A 4 -3.09 20.04 -11.32
C LEU A 4 -4.30 19.66 -12.19
N SER A 5 -4.34 20.09 -13.44
CA SER A 5 -5.37 19.71 -14.42
C SER A 5 -5.29 18.24 -14.80
N LEU A 6 -4.10 17.67 -14.99
CA LEU A 6 -3.89 16.26 -15.28
C LEU A 6 -4.31 15.38 -14.09
N MET A 7 -3.93 15.76 -12.86
CA MET A 7 -4.34 15.03 -11.65
C MET A 7 -5.86 15.06 -11.44
N SER A 8 -6.53 16.19 -11.72
CA SER A 8 -7.99 16.27 -11.61
C SER A 8 -8.70 15.40 -12.65
N SER A 9 -8.22 15.36 -13.88
CA SER A 9 -8.80 14.52 -14.94
C SER A 9 -8.62 13.01 -14.65
N TRP A 10 -7.51 12.59 -14.06
CA TRP A 10 -7.27 11.22 -13.65
C TRP A 10 -8.17 10.80 -12.48
N VAL A 11 -8.33 11.66 -11.48
CA VAL A 11 -9.25 11.45 -10.36
C VAL A 11 -10.69 11.29 -10.85
N ASP A 12 -11.10 12.07 -11.83
CA ASP A 12 -12.46 12.02 -12.38
C ASP A 12 -12.66 10.78 -13.27
N GLN A 13 -11.63 10.35 -13.99
CA GLN A 13 -11.67 9.12 -14.80
C GLN A 13 -11.77 7.86 -13.92
N ILE A 14 -11.01 7.77 -12.83
CA ILE A 14 -11.08 6.67 -11.85
C ILE A 14 -12.43 6.67 -11.13
N LYS A 15 -12.99 7.85 -10.81
CA LYS A 15 -14.35 7.96 -10.23
C LYS A 15 -15.42 7.46 -11.19
N SER A 16 -15.32 7.78 -12.48
CA SER A 16 -16.30 7.32 -13.48
C SER A 16 -16.25 5.82 -13.70
N GLU A 17 -15.09 5.19 -13.67
CA GLU A 17 -14.93 3.73 -13.77
C GLU A 17 -15.43 2.99 -12.53
N LYS A 18 -15.24 3.57 -11.32
CA LYS A 18 -15.76 3.00 -10.05
C LYS A 18 -17.27 3.14 -9.93
N VAL A 19 -17.86 4.28 -10.30
CA VAL A 19 -19.33 4.48 -10.27
C VAL A 19 -20.05 3.51 -11.21
N ALA A 20 -19.40 3.05 -12.28
CA ALA A 20 -19.96 2.01 -13.16
C ALA A 20 -19.91 0.60 -12.54
N LYS A 21 -19.01 0.32 -11.58
CA LYS A 21 -18.88 -0.96 -10.86
C LYS A 21 -19.67 -1.04 -9.55
N ASP A 22 -19.92 0.10 -8.88
CA ASP A 22 -20.48 0.17 -7.52
C ASP A 22 -22.02 0.26 -7.45
N LYS A 23 -22.76 -0.12 -8.50
CA LYS A 23 -24.23 -0.23 -8.41
C LYS A 23 -24.74 -1.41 -7.56
N ASN A 24 -23.84 -2.16 -6.90
CA ASN A 24 -24.17 -3.24 -5.96
C ASN A 24 -23.48 -3.07 -4.60
N GLY A 25 -23.57 -1.90 -4.00
CA GLY A 25 -23.13 -1.64 -2.62
C GLY A 25 -24.11 -2.22 -1.59
N GLY A 26 -23.87 -3.46 -1.16
CA GLY A 26 -24.53 -4.14 -0.06
C GLY A 26 -23.48 -4.75 0.88
N PRO A 27 -23.85 -5.51 1.94
CA PRO A 27 -22.96 -6.02 3.01
C PRO A 27 -21.81 -6.94 2.57
N ASN A 28 -21.42 -6.89 1.32
CA ASN A 28 -20.43 -7.73 0.66
C ASN A 28 -19.00 -7.16 0.64
N ALA A 29 -18.75 -5.96 1.16
CA ALA A 29 -17.41 -5.35 1.07
C ALA A 29 -16.34 -6.16 1.81
N THR A 30 -16.67 -6.69 3.00
CA THR A 30 -15.76 -7.55 3.78
C THR A 30 -15.58 -8.92 3.17
N ALA A 31 -16.66 -9.47 2.61
CA ALA A 31 -16.60 -10.72 1.87
C ALA A 31 -15.63 -10.57 0.69
N SER A 32 -15.54 -9.38 0.09
CA SER A 32 -14.63 -9.11 -1.02
C SER A 32 -13.15 -9.09 -0.60
N LEU A 33 -12.77 -8.50 0.54
CA LEU A 33 -11.39 -8.51 1.03
C LEU A 33 -10.90 -9.94 1.30
N VAL A 34 -11.65 -10.68 2.13
CA VAL A 34 -11.31 -12.07 2.51
C VAL A 34 -11.35 -13.00 1.29
N GLN A 35 -12.31 -12.81 0.40
CA GLN A 35 -12.45 -13.62 -0.80
C GLN A 35 -11.31 -13.38 -1.80
N LYS A 36 -10.89 -12.12 -1.99
CA LYS A 36 -9.82 -11.76 -2.91
C LYS A 36 -8.42 -12.04 -2.37
N TYR A 37 -8.17 -11.66 -1.11
CA TYR A 37 -6.83 -11.59 -0.53
C TYR A 37 -6.63 -12.50 0.69
N GLY A 38 -7.68 -13.18 1.13
CA GLY A 38 -7.62 -14.09 2.27
C GLY A 38 -7.82 -13.39 3.62
N LYS A 39 -7.60 -14.12 4.69
CA LYS A 39 -7.83 -13.63 6.06
C LYS A 39 -6.62 -12.84 6.55
N CYS A 40 -6.88 -11.65 7.10
CA CYS A 40 -5.85 -10.90 7.83
C CYS A 40 -5.58 -11.58 9.18
N GLN A 41 -4.30 -11.86 9.44
CA GLN A 41 -3.85 -12.56 10.65
C GLN A 41 -2.91 -11.67 11.46
N GLU A 42 -1.60 -11.76 11.25
CA GLU A 42 -0.59 -11.11 12.06
C GLU A 42 -0.57 -9.60 11.84
N ILE A 43 -0.25 -8.87 12.90
CA ILE A 43 0.08 -7.45 12.85
C ILE A 43 1.59 -7.34 12.69
N VAL A 44 2.03 -6.73 11.59
CA VAL A 44 3.45 -6.51 11.28
C VAL A 44 3.89 -5.06 11.48
N GLY A 45 2.93 -4.14 11.60
CA GLY A 45 3.24 -2.73 11.83
C GLY A 45 2.12 -2.00 12.54
N ARG A 46 2.51 -1.00 13.36
CA ARG A 46 1.61 -0.04 14.00
C ARG A 46 2.21 1.35 13.84
N GLY A 47 1.43 2.29 13.37
CA GLY A 47 1.88 3.67 13.19
C GLY A 47 0.76 4.68 13.33
N ALA A 48 1.11 5.95 13.14
CA ALA A 48 0.16 7.07 13.20
C ALA A 48 -1.00 6.95 12.17
N PHE A 49 -0.78 6.19 11.10
CA PHE A 49 -1.75 6.04 10.00
C PHE A 49 -2.67 4.83 10.18
N GLY A 50 -2.38 3.91 11.10
CA GLY A 50 -3.17 2.72 11.32
C GLY A 50 -2.32 1.49 11.64
N ILE A 51 -2.86 0.32 11.28
CA ILE A 51 -2.27 -1.00 11.54
C ILE A 51 -2.00 -1.68 10.19
N VAL A 52 -0.85 -2.33 10.05
CA VAL A 52 -0.56 -3.18 8.90
C VAL A 52 -0.63 -4.64 9.35
N ARG A 53 -1.39 -5.44 8.60
CA ARG A 53 -1.56 -6.89 8.80
C ARG A 53 -1.07 -7.66 7.59
N ILE A 54 -0.78 -8.94 7.78
CA ILE A 54 -0.58 -9.90 6.68
C ILE A 54 -1.92 -10.59 6.39
N ALA A 55 -2.33 -10.60 5.14
CA ALA A 55 -3.44 -11.39 4.65
C ALA A 55 -2.90 -12.64 3.95
N HIS A 56 -3.49 -13.79 4.27
CA HIS A 56 -3.11 -15.12 3.80
C HIS A 56 -4.16 -15.64 2.82
N LYS A 57 -3.81 -15.70 1.56
CA LYS A 57 -4.65 -16.25 0.49
C LYS A 57 -4.16 -17.65 0.14
N ALA A 58 -4.94 -18.66 0.49
CA ALA A 58 -4.64 -20.03 0.08
C ALA A 58 -4.67 -20.17 -1.44
N ASP A 59 -3.69 -20.87 -2.01
CA ASP A 59 -3.72 -21.26 -3.42
C ASP A 59 -4.76 -22.38 -3.59
N PRO A 60 -5.76 -22.22 -4.46
CA PRO A 60 -6.78 -23.26 -4.69
C PRO A 60 -6.20 -24.56 -5.28
N ASN A 61 -5.01 -24.50 -5.89
CA ASN A 61 -4.36 -25.65 -6.53
C ASN A 61 -3.25 -26.27 -5.65
N ASP A 62 -2.79 -25.57 -4.61
CA ASP A 62 -1.74 -26.06 -3.70
C ASP A 62 -1.99 -25.55 -2.28
N SER A 63 -2.53 -26.45 -1.44
CA SER A 63 -2.85 -26.15 -0.04
C SER A 63 -1.63 -25.86 0.84
N LYS A 64 -0.41 -26.07 0.35
CA LYS A 64 0.84 -25.78 1.05
C LYS A 64 1.42 -24.41 0.73
N HIS A 65 0.93 -23.76 -0.33
CA HIS A 65 1.37 -22.44 -0.73
C HIS A 65 0.28 -21.40 -0.47
N GLU A 66 0.68 -20.33 0.19
CA GLU A 66 -0.15 -19.17 0.43
C GLU A 66 0.45 -17.94 -0.26
N GLN A 67 -0.41 -17.17 -0.90
CA GLN A 67 -0.04 -15.84 -1.38
C GLN A 67 -0.25 -14.84 -0.25
N LEU A 68 0.80 -14.14 0.12
CA LEU A 68 0.77 -13.13 1.18
C LEU A 68 0.57 -11.73 0.61
N TYR A 69 -0.20 -10.93 1.35
CA TYR A 69 -0.44 -9.51 1.04
C TYR A 69 -0.30 -8.67 2.30
N ALA A 70 0.19 -7.44 2.15
CA ALA A 70 0.15 -6.46 3.22
C ALA A 70 -1.16 -5.68 3.14
N VAL A 71 -1.87 -5.58 4.27
CA VAL A 71 -3.15 -4.88 4.39
C VAL A 71 -3.02 -3.78 5.43
N LYS A 72 -3.04 -2.54 4.98
CA LYS A 72 -2.97 -1.36 5.82
C LYS A 72 -4.37 -0.86 6.15
N GLU A 73 -4.77 -1.02 7.41
CA GLU A 73 -6.03 -0.52 7.95
C GLU A 73 -5.86 0.96 8.31
N PHE A 74 -6.65 1.83 7.69
CA PHE A 74 -6.63 3.26 8.01
C PHE A 74 -7.65 3.58 9.09
N ARG A 75 -7.22 4.29 10.11
CA ARG A 75 -8.11 4.79 11.14
C ARG A 75 -8.54 6.22 10.86
N ARG A 76 -9.81 6.51 11.12
CA ARG A 76 -10.29 7.88 11.11
C ARG A 76 -9.59 8.66 12.23
N ARG A 77 -9.10 9.86 11.89
CA ARG A 77 -8.49 10.76 12.87
C ARG A 77 -9.58 11.29 13.82
N PRO A 78 -9.24 11.57 15.11
CA PRO A 78 -10.15 12.31 15.98
C PRO A 78 -10.60 13.61 15.28
N GLN A 79 -11.90 13.91 15.33
CA GLN A 79 -12.52 15.09 14.70
C GLN A 79 -12.54 15.11 13.16
N GLU A 80 -12.11 14.05 12.49
CA GLU A 80 -12.23 13.93 11.04
C GLU A 80 -13.62 13.42 10.67
N ASP A 81 -14.39 14.21 9.89
CA ASP A 81 -15.67 13.75 9.38
C ASP A 81 -15.51 12.67 8.30
N ALA A 82 -16.55 11.88 8.05
CA ALA A 82 -16.52 10.77 7.09
C ALA A 82 -16.15 11.23 5.66
N LYS A 83 -16.59 12.43 5.27
CA LYS A 83 -16.32 12.97 3.93
C LYS A 83 -14.85 13.36 3.76
N LYS A 84 -14.24 13.97 4.76
CA LYS A 84 -12.81 14.32 4.78
C LYS A 84 -11.95 13.05 4.80
N TYR A 85 -12.33 12.08 5.63
CA TYR A 85 -11.68 10.77 5.71
C TYR A 85 -11.66 10.07 4.35
N SER A 86 -12.83 9.89 3.73
CA SER A 86 -12.95 9.27 2.41
C SER A 86 -12.17 10.02 1.33
N LYS A 87 -12.24 11.37 1.33
CA LYS A 87 -11.49 12.18 0.36
C LYS A 87 -9.97 12.01 0.52
N ARG A 88 -9.47 12.02 1.77
CA ARG A 88 -8.04 11.81 2.05
C ARG A 88 -7.57 10.46 1.55
N LEU A 89 -8.27 9.39 1.89
CA LEU A 89 -7.89 8.03 1.50
C LEU A 89 -7.95 7.80 0.00
N ASN A 90 -9.00 8.29 -0.67
CA ASN A 90 -9.09 8.19 -2.12
C ASN A 90 -7.94 8.93 -2.81
N SER A 91 -7.52 10.09 -2.28
CA SER A 91 -6.37 10.81 -2.84
C SER A 91 -5.05 10.06 -2.63
N GLU A 92 -4.82 9.52 -1.43
CA GLU A 92 -3.63 8.70 -1.12
C GLU A 92 -3.59 7.45 -2.00
N PHE A 93 -4.71 6.73 -2.12
CA PHE A 93 -4.81 5.53 -2.96
C PHE A 93 -4.66 5.84 -4.45
N CYS A 94 -5.22 6.94 -4.96
CA CYS A 94 -5.05 7.32 -6.37
C CYS A 94 -3.58 7.55 -6.71
N ILE A 95 -2.81 8.14 -5.79
CA ILE A 95 -1.37 8.32 -5.98
C ILE A 95 -0.66 6.96 -5.93
N SER A 96 -0.80 6.21 -4.83
CA SER A 96 -0.08 4.94 -4.64
C SER A 96 -0.41 3.91 -5.72
N SER A 97 -1.69 3.80 -6.10
CA SER A 97 -2.13 2.86 -7.13
C SER A 97 -1.72 3.22 -8.55
N SER A 98 -1.33 4.46 -8.81
CA SER A 98 -0.83 4.91 -10.12
C SER A 98 0.66 4.64 -10.31
N LEU A 99 1.41 4.41 -9.22
CA LEU A 99 2.85 4.17 -9.29
C LEU A 99 3.14 2.72 -9.68
N ARG A 100 4.05 2.53 -10.64
CA ARG A 100 4.48 1.23 -11.16
C ARG A 100 5.98 1.25 -11.39
N HIS A 101 6.74 0.75 -10.43
CA HIS A 101 8.19 0.68 -10.51
C HIS A 101 8.71 -0.45 -9.60
N PRO A 102 9.76 -1.21 -9.99
CA PRO A 102 10.26 -2.33 -9.18
C PRO A 102 10.79 -1.94 -7.80
N ASN A 103 11.16 -0.67 -7.59
CA ASN A 103 11.64 -0.16 -6.31
C ASN A 103 10.60 0.76 -5.60
N VAL A 104 9.33 0.66 -5.97
CA VAL A 104 8.21 1.31 -5.29
C VAL A 104 7.14 0.26 -5.01
N ILE A 105 6.70 0.15 -3.76
CA ILE A 105 5.72 -0.84 -3.33
C ILE A 105 4.45 -0.77 -4.19
N HIS A 106 3.99 -1.93 -4.63
CA HIS A 106 2.83 -2.02 -5.50
C HIS A 106 1.53 -2.05 -4.69
N THR A 107 0.70 -1.03 -4.89
CA THR A 107 -0.66 -0.98 -4.33
C THR A 107 -1.63 -1.69 -5.29
N LEU A 108 -2.37 -2.66 -4.75
CA LEU A 108 -3.26 -3.54 -5.49
C LEU A 108 -4.71 -3.08 -5.44
N ASP A 109 -5.19 -2.73 -4.26
CA ASP A 109 -6.62 -2.42 -4.07
C ASP A 109 -6.87 -1.51 -2.86
N LEU A 110 -8.03 -0.84 -2.84
CA LEU A 110 -8.58 -0.13 -1.68
C LEU A 110 -9.99 -0.65 -1.43
N LEU A 111 -10.18 -1.29 -0.30
CA LEU A 111 -11.43 -1.94 0.08
C LEU A 111 -11.91 -1.40 1.41
N GLU A 112 -13.20 -1.46 1.64
CA GLU A 112 -13.83 -1.16 2.91
C GLU A 112 -14.02 -2.47 3.70
N ASP A 113 -13.66 -2.47 4.99
CA ASP A 113 -13.85 -3.63 5.86
C ASP A 113 -15.27 -3.68 6.46
N ALA A 114 -15.55 -4.72 7.29
CA ALA A 114 -16.85 -4.89 7.95
C ALA A 114 -17.23 -3.75 8.89
N LYS A 115 -16.27 -2.97 9.33
CA LYS A 115 -16.48 -1.85 10.28
C LYS A 115 -16.66 -0.52 9.57
N GLY A 116 -16.54 -0.50 8.23
CA GLY A 116 -16.53 0.72 7.43
C GLY A 116 -15.19 1.44 7.44
N ASP A 117 -14.10 0.77 7.87
CA ASP A 117 -12.75 1.30 7.78
C ASP A 117 -12.12 0.89 6.44
N TYR A 118 -11.39 1.80 5.82
CA TYR A 118 -10.71 1.51 4.55
C TYR A 118 -9.41 0.75 4.78
N CYS A 119 -9.17 -0.22 3.90
CA CYS A 119 -7.98 -1.06 3.88
C CYS A 119 -7.30 -0.96 2.52
N GLU A 120 -6.04 -0.54 2.49
CA GLU A 120 -5.18 -0.56 1.31
C GLU A 120 -4.44 -1.90 1.25
N VAL A 121 -4.61 -2.62 0.15
CA VAL A 121 -3.93 -3.90 -0.09
C VAL A 121 -2.71 -3.66 -0.96
N MET A 122 -1.57 -4.16 -0.51
CA MET A 122 -0.27 -4.01 -1.18
C MET A 122 0.42 -5.35 -1.30
N GLU A 123 1.45 -5.42 -2.15
CA GLU A 123 2.38 -6.54 -2.14
C GLU A 123 3.03 -6.70 -0.76
N PHE A 124 3.35 -7.94 -0.41
CA PHE A 124 4.05 -8.25 0.84
C PHE A 124 5.55 -8.43 0.57
N CYS A 125 6.37 -7.68 1.30
CA CYS A 125 7.83 -7.76 1.22
C CYS A 125 8.35 -8.69 2.33
N ALA A 126 8.71 -9.91 1.98
CA ALA A 126 9.05 -10.96 2.93
C ALA A 126 10.40 -10.75 3.65
N GLY A 127 11.30 -9.95 3.06
CA GLY A 127 12.61 -9.63 3.65
C GLY A 127 12.57 -8.62 4.81
N GLY A 128 11.39 -8.10 5.16
CA GLY A 128 11.23 -7.11 6.22
C GLY A 128 11.74 -5.73 5.82
N ASP A 129 12.24 -4.95 6.77
CA ASP A 129 12.76 -3.61 6.54
C ASP A 129 14.28 -3.52 6.69
N LEU A 130 14.88 -2.52 6.04
CA LEU A 130 16.34 -2.33 6.03
C LEU A 130 16.90 -1.99 7.43
N TYR A 131 16.11 -1.30 8.27
CA TYR A 131 16.54 -1.01 9.65
C TYR A 131 16.75 -2.30 10.44
N SER A 132 15.80 -3.21 10.39
CA SER A 132 15.86 -4.51 11.06
C SER A 132 17.03 -5.36 10.54
N LEU A 133 17.30 -5.32 9.24
CA LEU A 133 18.45 -6.00 8.65
C LEU A 133 19.78 -5.45 9.18
N VAL A 134 19.94 -4.12 9.20
CA VAL A 134 21.15 -3.47 9.73
C VAL A 134 21.30 -3.73 11.21
N LEU A 135 20.21 -3.69 11.98
CA LEU A 135 20.24 -3.97 13.41
C LEU A 135 20.69 -5.41 13.71
N ALA A 136 20.22 -6.38 12.93
CA ALA A 136 20.57 -7.79 13.11
C ALA A 136 22.05 -8.09 12.76
N ASN A 137 22.57 -7.43 11.71
CA ASN A 137 23.93 -7.68 11.20
C ASN A 137 24.99 -6.69 11.76
N GLY A 138 24.55 -5.64 12.43
CA GLY A 138 25.41 -4.55 12.94
C GLY A 138 25.84 -3.54 11.86
N LYS A 139 26.10 -4.00 10.64
CA LYS A 139 26.43 -3.17 9.47
C LYS A 139 26.06 -3.88 8.19
N LEU A 140 26.02 -3.13 7.09
CA LEU A 140 26.01 -3.68 5.73
C LEU A 140 27.44 -3.71 5.18
N GLU A 141 27.72 -4.69 4.33
CA GLU A 141 28.91 -4.62 3.49
C GLU A 141 28.73 -3.53 2.42
N VAL A 142 29.86 -2.94 1.96
CA VAL A 142 29.82 -1.80 1.03
C VAL A 142 29.02 -2.14 -0.24
N ALA A 143 29.23 -3.32 -0.80
CA ALA A 143 28.54 -3.75 -2.01
C ALA A 143 27.01 -3.90 -1.81
N GLU A 144 26.58 -4.35 -0.63
CA GLU A 144 25.17 -4.42 -0.26
C GLU A 144 24.56 -3.02 -0.12
N ALA A 145 25.25 -2.14 0.59
CA ALA A 145 24.83 -0.76 0.80
C ALA A 145 24.70 -0.01 -0.55
N ASP A 146 25.67 -0.17 -1.43
CA ASP A 146 25.62 0.39 -2.80
C ASP A 146 24.44 -0.14 -3.60
N CYS A 147 24.18 -1.44 -3.51
CA CYS A 147 23.05 -2.07 -4.19
C CYS A 147 21.70 -1.53 -3.70
N TYR A 148 21.49 -1.44 -2.39
CA TYR A 148 20.25 -0.88 -1.82
C TYR A 148 20.13 0.61 -2.14
N PHE A 149 21.21 1.36 -2.05
CA PHE A 149 21.22 2.78 -2.37
C PHE A 149 20.85 3.05 -3.82
N LEU A 150 21.40 2.28 -4.76
CA LEU A 150 21.08 2.39 -6.19
C LEU A 150 19.60 2.11 -6.46
N GLN A 151 19.05 1.08 -5.84
CA GLN A 151 17.62 0.75 -5.97
C GLN A 151 16.73 1.85 -5.39
N LEU A 152 17.09 2.38 -4.21
CA LEU A 152 16.42 3.52 -3.60
C LEU A 152 16.42 4.73 -4.52
N MET A 153 17.57 5.08 -5.09
CA MET A 153 17.69 6.24 -5.99
C MET A 153 16.83 6.09 -7.23
N ARG A 154 16.76 4.91 -7.83
CA ARG A 154 15.87 4.62 -8.97
C ARG A 154 14.40 4.78 -8.60
N GLY A 155 14.01 4.30 -7.43
CA GLY A 155 12.64 4.49 -6.93
C GLY A 155 12.31 5.95 -6.67
N VAL A 156 13.23 6.70 -6.05
CA VAL A 156 13.06 8.14 -5.77
C VAL A 156 12.99 8.96 -7.06
N GLU A 157 13.88 8.70 -8.01
CA GLU A 157 13.87 9.35 -9.33
C GLU A 157 12.50 9.17 -9.99
N TYR A 158 12.01 7.92 -10.05
CA TYR A 158 10.72 7.62 -10.62
C TYR A 158 9.56 8.38 -9.95
N ILE A 159 9.45 8.36 -8.62
CA ILE A 159 8.35 9.07 -7.95
C ILE A 159 8.45 10.59 -8.13
N HIS A 160 9.66 11.15 -8.23
CA HIS A 160 9.89 12.57 -8.52
C HIS A 160 9.45 12.92 -9.95
N GLU A 161 9.74 12.07 -10.95
CA GLU A 161 9.23 12.22 -12.32
C GLU A 161 7.70 12.18 -12.38
N MET A 162 7.07 11.38 -11.51
CA MET A 162 5.62 11.32 -11.35
C MET A 162 5.05 12.50 -10.54
N GLY A 163 5.88 13.45 -10.11
CA GLY A 163 5.46 14.62 -9.33
C GLY A 163 5.16 14.32 -7.86
N VAL A 164 5.66 13.20 -7.33
CA VAL A 164 5.43 12.75 -5.95
C VAL A 164 6.72 12.88 -5.13
N ALA A 165 6.63 13.45 -3.93
CA ALA A 165 7.72 13.50 -2.96
C ALA A 165 7.41 12.55 -1.78
N HIS A 166 8.34 11.68 -1.41
CA HIS A 166 8.16 10.70 -0.33
C HIS A 166 8.04 11.36 1.05
N ARG A 167 8.93 12.28 1.39
CA ARG A 167 8.99 13.10 2.63
C ARG A 167 9.24 12.36 3.94
N ASP A 168 9.45 11.04 3.92
CA ASP A 168 9.76 10.23 5.12
C ASP A 168 10.69 9.05 4.76
N LEU A 169 11.75 9.33 3.97
CA LEU A 169 12.75 8.31 3.65
C LEU A 169 13.60 8.00 4.87
N LYS A 170 13.60 6.74 5.27
CA LYS A 170 14.40 6.18 6.37
C LYS A 170 14.46 4.66 6.24
N PRO A 171 15.44 3.99 6.85
CA PRO A 171 15.61 2.54 6.71
C PRO A 171 14.38 1.72 7.10
N GLU A 172 13.57 2.18 8.06
CA GLU A 172 12.32 1.52 8.48
C GLU A 172 11.24 1.52 7.39
N ASN A 173 11.34 2.42 6.42
CA ASN A 173 10.41 2.54 5.29
C ASN A 173 10.96 1.94 3.99
N LEU A 174 12.13 1.30 4.04
CA LEU A 174 12.72 0.57 2.92
C LEU A 174 12.49 -0.92 3.14
N LEU A 175 11.55 -1.49 2.37
CA LEU A 175 11.16 -2.88 2.50
C LEU A 175 11.93 -3.75 1.50
N LEU A 176 12.23 -4.97 1.92
CA LEU A 176 13.02 -5.94 1.18
C LEU A 176 12.12 -7.10 0.73
N THR A 177 12.21 -7.48 -0.53
CA THR A 177 11.42 -8.59 -1.08
C THR A 177 11.99 -9.95 -0.68
N THR A 178 13.31 -10.05 -0.49
CA THR A 178 14.04 -11.25 -0.04
C THR A 178 15.20 -10.81 0.83
#